data_917e7f9262e91e31e43278a45649d4d7
#
_entry.id   917e7f9262e91e31e43278a45649d4d7
#
_cell.length_a   1.000
_cell.length_b   1.000
_cell.length_c   1.000
_cell.angle_alpha   90.00
_cell.angle_beta   90.00
_cell.angle_gamma   90.00
#
_symmetry.space_group_name_H-M   'P 1'
#
loop_
_entity.id
_entity.type
_entity.pdbx_description
1 polymer ?
#
loop_
_entity_poly.entity_id
_entity_poly.type
_entity_poly.pdbx_seq_one_letter_code
_entity_poly.pdbx_strand_id
1 'polypeptide(L)'
;MEGFEWKIVSSMEKVFPVREPSGEGVREKLTALSGETVSFQIAYRWSGSRREKMHPELCGKGKEMARIRKVCLVPCEYPLHPESDEDYLTREPGLYPDLLQEISGEGVNLIPGQWRSLWV
;
A
#
# COMPACT_ATOMS: atom_id res chain seq x y z
N MET A 1 -9.30 16.85 4.59
CA MET A 1 -8.18 16.90 5.56
C MET A 1 -6.99 17.51 4.85
N GLU A 2 -6.54 18.66 5.34
CA GLU A 2 -5.38 19.33 4.76
C GLU A 2 -4.12 18.49 4.94
N GLY A 3 -3.31 18.42 3.90
CA GLY A 3 -2.06 17.67 3.93
C GLY A 3 -2.21 16.17 3.69
N PHE A 4 -3.39 15.67 3.45
CA PHE A 4 -3.62 14.26 3.12
C PHE A 4 -3.79 14.09 1.61
N GLU A 5 -2.92 13.29 1.03
CA GLU A 5 -2.98 12.92 -0.39
C GLU A 5 -3.24 11.42 -0.51
N TRP A 6 -3.99 11.03 -1.51
CA TRP A 6 -4.22 9.61 -1.76
C TRP A 6 -4.44 9.35 -3.25
N LYS A 7 -4.16 8.15 -3.67
CA LYS A 7 -4.46 7.69 -5.02
C LYS A 7 -4.62 6.17 -5.03
N ILE A 8 -5.43 5.70 -5.96
CA ILE A 8 -5.59 4.28 -6.19
C ILE A 8 -4.45 3.81 -7.08
N VAL A 9 -3.80 2.73 -6.71
CA VAL A 9 -2.71 2.14 -7.48
C VAL A 9 -2.95 0.64 -7.67
N SER A 10 -2.28 0.08 -8.67
CA SER A 10 -2.35 -1.35 -8.95
C SER A 10 -1.84 -2.17 -7.76
N SER A 11 -2.43 -3.36 -7.58
CA SER A 11 -1.90 -4.33 -6.61
C SER A 11 -0.46 -4.76 -6.93
N MET A 12 -0.03 -4.59 -8.17
CA MET A 12 1.34 -4.93 -8.60
C MET A 12 2.36 -3.84 -8.29
N GLU A 13 1.94 -2.65 -7.91
CA GLU A 13 2.85 -1.54 -7.62
C GLU A 13 3.38 -1.64 -6.19
N LYS A 14 4.69 -1.42 -6.04
CA LYS A 14 5.33 -1.31 -4.72
C LYS A 14 5.36 0.15 -4.28
N VAL A 15 4.70 0.45 -3.19
CA VAL A 15 4.62 1.82 -2.65
C VAL A 15 5.72 2.02 -1.62
N PHE A 16 6.82 2.64 -2.05
CA PHE A 16 7.96 2.93 -1.17
C PHE A 16 7.74 4.24 -0.40
N PRO A 17 8.26 4.36 0.83
CA PRO A 17 8.01 5.54 1.66
C PRO A 17 8.49 6.87 1.05
N VAL A 18 9.56 6.82 0.27
CA VAL A 18 10.24 8.02 -0.25
C VAL A 18 9.98 8.30 -1.72
N ARG A 19 9.16 7.50 -2.37
CA ARG A 19 8.82 7.67 -3.79
C ARG A 19 7.33 7.87 -3.97
N GLU A 20 6.98 8.82 -4.80
CA GLU A 20 5.58 8.98 -5.20
C GLU A 20 5.17 7.81 -6.11
N PRO A 21 4.06 7.11 -5.81
CA PRO A 21 3.57 6.06 -6.69
C PRO A 21 3.15 6.61 -8.05
N SER A 22 3.42 5.85 -9.11
CA SER A 22 3.09 6.27 -10.47
C SER A 22 1.59 6.39 -10.69
N GLY A 23 0.83 5.47 -10.13
CA GLY A 23 -0.61 5.37 -10.40
C GLY A 23 -0.93 4.92 -11.82
N GLU A 24 0.05 4.49 -12.58
CA GLU A 24 -0.18 3.97 -13.93
C GLU A 24 -1.00 2.68 -13.91
N GLY A 25 -1.85 2.51 -14.90
CA GLY A 25 -2.70 1.33 -15.01
C GLY A 25 -3.85 1.29 -14.03
N VAL A 26 -4.11 2.38 -13.33
CA VAL A 26 -5.19 2.47 -12.35
C VAL A 26 -6.53 2.55 -13.06
N ARG A 27 -7.48 1.77 -12.58
CA ARG A 27 -8.86 1.81 -13.05
C ARG A 27 -9.79 2.00 -11.86
N GLU A 28 -10.77 2.85 -12.02
CA GLU A 28 -11.81 3.04 -11.01
C GLU A 28 -12.74 1.81 -10.90
N LYS A 29 -12.72 0.97 -11.91
CA LYS A 29 -13.51 -0.25 -11.96
C LYS A 29 -12.60 -1.44 -12.21
N LEU A 30 -12.76 -2.47 -11.41
CA LEU A 30 -12.12 -3.76 -11.60
C LEU A 30 -13.18 -4.77 -12.05
N THR A 31 -12.80 -5.63 -12.98
CA THR A 31 -13.65 -6.72 -13.42
C THR A 31 -13.04 -8.03 -12.99
N ALA A 32 -13.90 -8.96 -12.58
CA ALA A 32 -13.49 -10.28 -12.14
C ALA A 32 -14.50 -11.32 -12.59
N LEU A 33 -14.01 -12.54 -12.79
CA LEU A 33 -14.88 -13.69 -12.99
C LEU A 33 -15.53 -14.09 -11.66
N SER A 34 -16.69 -14.75 -11.73
CA SER A 34 -17.35 -15.26 -10.53
C SER A 34 -16.40 -16.15 -9.74
N GLY A 35 -16.27 -15.90 -8.44
CA GLY A 35 -15.36 -16.62 -7.56
C GLY A 35 -13.92 -16.14 -7.58
N GLU A 36 -13.58 -15.18 -8.43
CA GLU A 36 -12.24 -14.61 -8.50
C GLU A 36 -12.06 -13.50 -7.47
N THR A 37 -10.88 -13.47 -6.86
CA THR A 37 -10.50 -12.37 -5.95
C THR A 37 -9.66 -11.35 -6.72
N VAL A 38 -10.04 -10.09 -6.63
CA VAL A 38 -9.27 -8.98 -7.19
C VAL A 38 -8.79 -8.07 -6.07
N SER A 39 -7.65 -7.44 -6.29
CA SER A 39 -7.05 -6.56 -5.29
C SER A 39 -6.53 -5.29 -5.93
N PHE A 40 -6.51 -4.23 -5.15
CA PHE A 40 -5.88 -2.96 -5.51
C PHE A 40 -5.29 -2.33 -4.25
N GLN A 41 -4.55 -1.25 -4.43
CA GLN A 41 -3.98 -0.52 -3.31
C GLN A 41 -4.47 0.93 -3.30
N ILE A 42 -4.55 1.49 -2.12
CA ILE A 42 -4.72 2.93 -1.93
C ILE A 42 -3.43 3.45 -1.32
N ALA A 43 -2.67 4.17 -2.13
CA ALA A 43 -1.47 4.84 -1.63
C ALA A 43 -1.85 6.17 -1.01
N TYR A 44 -1.25 6.53 0.10
CA TYR A 44 -1.54 7.76 0.80
C TYR A 44 -0.29 8.36 1.41
N ARG A 45 -0.30 9.68 1.59
CA ARG A 45 0.74 10.43 2.27
C ARG A 45 0.12 11.51 3.13
N TRP A 46 0.61 11.60 4.35
CA TRP A 46 0.26 12.65 5.29
C TRP A 46 1.40 13.67 5.36
N SER A 47 1.11 14.94 5.11
CA SER A 47 2.10 16.00 5.15
C SER A 47 1.93 16.94 6.35
N GLY A 48 1.10 16.57 7.31
CA GLY A 48 0.97 17.30 8.56
C GLY A 48 2.23 17.25 9.41
N SER A 49 2.32 18.11 10.42
CA SER A 49 3.50 18.22 11.28
C SER A 49 3.54 17.20 12.41
N ARG A 50 2.45 16.50 12.67
CA ARG A 50 2.34 15.54 13.77
C ARG A 50 1.90 14.18 13.26
N ARG A 51 2.25 13.15 14.02
CA ARG A 51 1.72 11.81 13.76
C ARG A 51 0.22 11.80 14.07
N GLU A 52 -0.53 11.24 13.16
CA GLU A 52 -1.97 11.04 13.29
C GLU A 52 -2.30 9.58 13.12
N LYS A 53 -3.50 9.19 13.51
CA LYS A 53 -4.02 7.86 13.26
C LYS A 53 -5.20 7.93 12.31
N MET A 54 -5.24 6.97 11.41
CA MET A 54 -6.31 6.81 10.45
C MET A 54 -7.09 5.53 10.77
N HIS A 55 -8.40 5.59 10.67
CA HIS A 55 -9.27 4.43 10.87
C HIS A 55 -10.03 4.15 9.57
N PRO A 56 -9.41 3.40 8.63
CA PRO A 56 -10.10 3.08 7.39
C PRO A 56 -11.22 2.10 7.63
N GLU A 57 -12.32 2.31 6.92
CA GLU A 57 -13.45 1.40 6.97
C GLU A 57 -14.07 1.22 5.59
N LEU A 58 -14.69 0.07 5.39
CA LEU A 58 -15.41 -0.26 4.17
C LEU A 58 -16.88 0.12 4.32
N CYS A 59 -17.42 0.76 3.30
CA CYS A 59 -18.84 1.09 3.25
C CYS A 59 -19.39 0.78 1.85
N GLY A 60 -20.72 0.74 1.74
CA GLY A 60 -21.38 0.47 0.49
C GLY A 60 -21.78 -0.99 0.30
N LYS A 61 -22.27 -1.30 -0.88
CA LYS A 61 -22.70 -2.65 -1.23
C LYS A 61 -21.47 -3.56 -1.39
N GLY A 62 -21.55 -4.76 -0.86
CA GLY A 62 -20.47 -5.75 -0.99
C GLY A 62 -19.35 -5.59 0.03
N LYS A 63 -19.52 -4.73 1.03
CA LYS A 63 -18.49 -4.55 2.08
C LYS A 63 -18.16 -5.83 2.82
N GLU A 64 -19.09 -6.77 2.93
CA GLU A 64 -18.87 -8.06 3.56
C GLU A 64 -17.92 -8.98 2.75
N MET A 65 -17.75 -8.68 1.46
CA MET A 65 -16.90 -9.45 0.57
C MET A 65 -15.52 -8.85 0.39
N ALA A 66 -15.25 -7.72 1.03
CA ALA A 66 -13.99 -7.01 0.90
C ALA A 66 -13.26 -6.95 2.23
N ARG A 67 -11.94 -6.89 2.18
CA ARG A 67 -11.08 -6.74 3.35
C ARG A 67 -10.04 -5.66 3.09
N ILE A 68 -9.71 -4.91 4.13
CA ILE A 68 -8.63 -3.93 4.10
C ILE A 68 -7.49 -4.42 4.97
N ARG A 69 -6.27 -4.37 4.43
CA ARG A 69 -5.05 -4.63 5.19
C ARG A 69 -4.08 -3.48 4.99
N LYS A 70 -3.27 -3.20 6.00
CA LYS A 70 -2.18 -2.25 5.84
C LYS A 70 -0.96 -2.96 5.26
N VAL A 71 -0.24 -2.26 4.40
CA VAL A 71 1.02 -2.74 3.86
C VAL A 71 2.13 -2.23 4.77
N CYS A 72 2.82 -3.16 5.43
CA CYS A 72 3.90 -2.85 6.35
C CYS A 72 5.25 -2.96 5.65
N LEU A 73 6.19 -2.17 6.13
CA LEU A 73 7.56 -2.18 5.61
C LEU A 73 8.37 -3.26 6.30
N VAL A 74 9.13 -4.01 5.52
CA VAL A 74 10.01 -5.07 6.00
C VAL A 74 11.44 -4.67 5.70
N PRO A 75 12.33 -4.65 6.70
CA PRO A 75 13.74 -4.36 6.45
C PRO A 75 14.40 -5.50 5.68
N CYS A 76 15.18 -5.14 4.67
CA CYS A 76 15.94 -6.09 3.88
C CYS A 76 17.36 -5.56 3.73
N GLU A 77 18.32 -6.23 4.35
CA GLU A 77 19.73 -5.83 4.33
C GLU A 77 20.46 -6.32 3.09
N TYR A 78 19.99 -7.45 2.52
CA TYR A 78 20.63 -8.06 1.38
C TYR A 78 19.57 -8.56 0.40
N PRO A 79 18.98 -7.67 -0.41
CA PRO A 79 17.84 -8.04 -1.27
C PRO A 79 18.19 -9.00 -2.40
N LEU A 80 19.45 -9.04 -2.85
CA LEU A 80 19.87 -9.91 -3.94
C LEU A 80 21.18 -10.59 -3.67
N HIS A 81 21.24 -11.85 -4.06
CA HIS A 81 22.51 -12.57 -4.19
C HIS A 81 23.19 -12.14 -5.50
N PRO A 82 24.56 -12.05 -5.56
CA PRO A 82 25.26 -11.65 -6.77
C PRO A 82 24.96 -12.49 -8.01
N GLU A 83 24.55 -13.73 -7.83
CA GLU A 83 24.22 -14.67 -8.91
C GLU A 83 22.73 -14.71 -9.26
N SER A 84 21.92 -13.82 -8.66
CA SER A 84 20.50 -13.76 -8.94
C SER A 84 20.22 -13.19 -10.33
N ASP A 85 19.03 -13.47 -10.86
CA ASP A 85 18.61 -12.91 -12.14
C ASP A 85 18.38 -11.39 -12.06
N GLU A 86 17.94 -10.79 -13.16
CA GLU A 86 17.79 -9.35 -13.28
C GLU A 86 16.34 -8.84 -13.14
N ASP A 87 15.42 -9.73 -12.81
CA ASP A 87 13.98 -9.41 -12.74
C ASP A 87 13.56 -8.76 -11.41
N TYR A 88 14.39 -7.86 -10.88
CA TYR A 88 14.13 -7.19 -9.61
C TYR A 88 13.89 -5.69 -9.79
N LEU A 89 12.93 -5.15 -9.03
CA LEU A 89 12.63 -3.72 -9.04
C LEU A 89 13.78 -2.87 -8.49
N THR A 90 14.50 -3.40 -7.49
CA THR A 90 15.65 -2.72 -6.88
C THR A 90 16.57 -3.75 -6.24
N ARG A 91 17.85 -3.41 -6.16
CA ARG A 91 18.90 -4.23 -5.54
C ARG A 91 19.44 -3.58 -4.26
N GLU A 92 18.89 -2.44 -3.87
CA GLU A 92 19.37 -1.71 -2.71
C GLU A 92 18.77 -2.24 -1.42
N PRO A 93 19.56 -2.32 -0.33
CA PRO A 93 19.02 -2.56 1.00
C PRO A 93 18.05 -1.47 1.42
N GLY A 94 17.06 -1.81 2.23
CA GLY A 94 16.13 -0.82 2.70
C GLY A 94 14.85 -1.43 3.26
N LEU A 95 13.82 -0.62 3.31
CA LEU A 95 12.50 -1.01 3.77
C LEU A 95 11.60 -1.31 2.58
N TYR A 96 11.04 -2.50 2.55
CA TYR A 96 10.21 -2.98 1.44
C TYR A 96 8.76 -3.17 1.88
N PRO A 97 7.78 -2.70 1.09
CA PRO A 97 6.36 -2.83 1.41
C PRO A 97 5.82 -4.22 1.06
N ASP A 98 6.19 -5.22 1.83
CA ASP A 98 5.91 -6.62 1.49
C ASP A 98 4.99 -7.35 2.46
N LEU A 99 4.69 -6.80 3.63
CA LEU A 99 3.89 -7.48 4.62
C LEU A 99 2.47 -6.93 4.68
N LEU A 100 1.49 -7.78 4.46
CA LEU A 100 0.09 -7.44 4.65
C LEU A 100 -0.32 -7.80 6.08
N GLN A 101 -0.86 -6.83 6.80
CA GLN A 101 -1.28 -7.01 8.19
C GLN A 101 -2.68 -6.46 8.40
N GLU A 102 -3.48 -7.17 9.18
CA GLU A 102 -4.81 -6.70 9.55
C GLU A 102 -4.72 -5.42 10.39
N ILE A 103 -5.69 -4.54 10.19
CA ILE A 103 -5.75 -3.28 10.91
C ILE A 103 -6.44 -3.52 12.25
N SER A 104 -5.72 -3.22 13.33
CA SER A 104 -6.28 -3.33 14.68
C SER A 104 -7.22 -2.16 14.99
N GLY A 105 -7.94 -2.25 16.12
CA GLY A 105 -8.79 -1.15 16.61
C GLY A 105 -8.03 0.15 16.88
N GLU A 106 -6.72 0.09 17.00
CA GLU A 106 -5.87 1.28 17.15
C GLU A 106 -5.67 2.06 15.84
N GLY A 107 -6.07 1.47 14.70
CA GLY A 107 -5.98 2.13 13.40
C GLY A 107 -4.59 2.05 12.78
N VAL A 108 -4.35 2.94 11.83
CA VAL A 108 -3.11 3.02 11.07
C VAL A 108 -2.40 4.33 11.38
N ASN A 109 -1.11 4.24 11.70
CA ASN A 109 -0.31 5.43 11.95
C ASN A 109 0.01 6.17 10.66
N LEU A 110 -0.27 7.46 10.65
CA LEU A 110 0.14 8.35 9.57
C LEU A 110 1.49 8.98 9.96
N ILE A 111 2.53 8.65 9.23
CA ILE A 111 3.87 9.18 9.47
C ILE A 111 4.10 10.31 8.48
N PRO A 112 4.34 11.55 8.95
CA PRO A 112 4.51 12.69 8.05
C PRO A 112 5.57 12.46 6.98
N GLY A 113 5.23 12.79 5.73
CA GLY A 113 6.16 12.75 4.61
C GLY A 113 6.39 11.38 3.99
N GLN A 114 5.79 10.31 4.52
CA GLN A 114 5.96 8.97 3.97
C GLN A 114 4.74 8.51 3.18
N TRP A 115 5.00 7.94 2.01
CA TRP A 115 4.01 7.19 1.27
C TRP A 115 3.83 5.82 1.90
N ARG A 116 2.61 5.45 2.14
CA ARG A 116 2.21 4.15 2.64
C ARG A 116 1.00 3.67 1.84
N SER A 117 0.60 2.43 2.03
CA SER A 117 -0.56 1.93 1.30
C SER A 117 -1.45 1.02 2.14
N LEU A 118 -2.70 0.95 1.70
CA LEU A 118 -3.68 -0.03 2.15
C LEU A 118 -3.93 -1.00 1.01
N TRP A 119 -4.06 -2.26 1.33
CA TRP A 119 -4.41 -3.32 0.39
C TRP A 119 -5.88 -3.69 0.56
N VAL A 120 -6.61 -3.61 -0.54
CA VAL A 120 -8.05 -3.93 -0.54
C VAL A 120 -8.36 -5.15 -1.38
#